data_4d24825fbd22288ad43814b1cf617617
#
_entry.id   4d24825fbd22288ad43814b1cf617617
#
_cell.length_a   1.000
_cell.length_b   1.000
_cell.length_c   1.000
_cell.angle_alpha   90.00
_cell.angle_beta   90.00
_cell.angle_gamma   90.00
#
_symmetry.space_group_name_H-M   'P 1'
#
loop_
_entity.id
_entity.type
_entity.pdbx_description
1 polymer ?
#
loop_
_entity_poly.entity_id
_entity_poly.type
_entity_poly.pdbx_seq_one_letter_code
_entity_poly.pdbx_strand_id
1 'polypeptide(L)'
;LTIYRIGGRALFLPILYPVIFCYYLASKKQRQYSKEFFQNVNCKLQKLGQPCQKFSSFRHFLSFADMVLDKFNAWMGKVVIGKNAFYTENSESTIFNFEGGGKVFLCSHLGNVDALRAIEFKQKTAVVNAVFFTQNAKQVNSTLKKLAPQANFNVIATDTIGPDTAILLKEKIDKGEIVAIVGDRVPVVKKGVNKHRVVKANFLDMPCNFAQGPFILCSLLKCKVQLLFGLKNPKTKVIDIVCEDFANPITLSRTNREADLQKYIQQYANRLEYYTLKYPYQWFNFFDFFHQE
;
A
#
# COMPACT_ATOMS: atom_id res chain seq x y z
N LEU A 1 0.34 19.66 13.46
CA LEU A 1 0.38 20.10 12.05
C LEU A 1 0.94 21.50 11.91
N THR A 2 0.52 22.47 12.73
CA THR A 2 0.99 23.87 12.68
C THR A 2 2.50 23.97 12.86
N ILE A 3 3.08 23.30 13.85
CA ILE A 3 4.54 23.26 14.12
C ILE A 3 5.29 22.67 12.91
N TYR A 4 4.73 21.63 12.28
CA TYR A 4 5.32 21.02 11.09
C TYR A 4 5.26 21.94 9.84
N ARG A 5 4.20 22.74 9.72
CA ARG A 5 4.05 23.73 8.63
C ARG A 5 5.09 24.85 8.72
N ILE A 6 5.40 25.30 9.93
CA ILE A 6 6.29 26.45 10.19
C ILE A 6 7.76 26.00 10.21
N GLY A 7 8.06 24.93 10.93
CA GLY A 7 9.45 24.50 11.22
C GLY A 7 9.91 23.28 10.42
N GLY A 8 9.04 22.71 9.59
CA GLY A 8 9.36 21.55 8.79
C GLY A 8 9.74 20.32 9.62
N ARG A 9 10.45 19.41 8.97
CA ARG A 9 10.87 18.12 9.54
C ARG A 9 11.88 18.29 10.68
N ALA A 10 12.80 19.23 10.58
CA ALA A 10 13.87 19.42 11.54
C ALA A 10 13.37 19.78 12.95
N LEU A 11 12.38 20.67 13.04
CA LEU A 11 11.76 21.05 14.32
C LEU A 11 10.77 20.00 14.85
N PHE A 12 10.23 19.16 13.99
CA PHE A 12 9.24 18.16 14.39
C PHE A 12 9.89 16.86 14.91
N LEU A 13 11.02 16.44 14.37
CA LEU A 13 11.71 15.21 14.75
C LEU A 13 12.06 15.14 16.24
N PRO A 14 12.62 16.18 16.91
CA PRO A 14 12.90 16.15 18.34
C PRO A 14 11.68 15.88 19.21
N ILE A 15 10.49 16.29 18.75
CA ILE A 15 9.23 16.02 19.46
C ILE A 15 8.73 14.60 19.13
N LEU A 16 8.89 14.17 17.90
CA LEU A 16 8.41 12.87 17.44
C LEU A 16 9.16 11.70 18.08
N TYR A 17 10.49 11.81 18.21
CA TYR A 17 11.31 10.72 18.77
C TYR A 17 10.90 10.29 20.18
N PRO A 18 10.75 11.19 21.16
CA PRO A 18 10.26 10.82 22.50
C PRO A 18 8.86 10.20 22.48
N VAL A 19 7.95 10.73 21.68
CA VAL A 19 6.59 10.19 21.54
C VAL A 19 6.64 8.76 21.00
N ILE A 20 7.40 8.50 19.95
CA ILE A 20 7.56 7.15 19.38
C ILE A 20 8.28 6.23 20.37
N PHE A 21 9.22 6.74 21.14
CA PHE A 21 9.89 5.94 22.17
C PHE A 21 8.92 5.49 23.28
N CYS A 22 8.10 6.41 23.80
CA CYS A 22 7.05 6.07 24.78
C CYS A 22 6.04 5.08 24.18
N TYR A 23 5.59 5.31 22.96
CA TYR A 23 4.69 4.39 22.26
C TYR A 23 5.33 3.01 22.06
N TYR A 24 6.59 2.95 21.66
CA TYR A 24 7.35 1.71 21.51
C TYR A 24 7.43 0.93 22.83
N LEU A 25 7.68 1.60 23.96
CA LEU A 25 7.71 0.96 25.28
C LEU A 25 6.34 0.37 25.65
N ALA A 26 5.26 1.10 25.41
CA ALA A 26 3.89 0.68 25.72
C ALA A 26 3.39 -0.45 24.78
N SER A 27 3.90 -0.56 23.57
CA SER A 27 3.36 -1.44 22.51
C SER A 27 4.05 -2.82 22.47
N LYS A 28 3.90 -3.64 23.51
CA LYS A 28 4.57 -4.95 23.64
C LYS A 28 4.25 -5.90 22.47
N LYS A 29 2.97 -6.05 22.10
CA LYS A 29 2.53 -6.95 21.02
C LYS A 29 3.09 -6.50 19.66
N GLN A 30 2.99 -5.23 19.33
CA GLN A 30 3.49 -4.67 18.06
C GLN A 30 5.01 -4.83 17.93
N ARG A 31 5.76 -4.70 19.04
CA ARG A 31 7.19 -5.00 19.05
C ARG A 31 7.48 -6.47 18.75
N GLN A 32 6.67 -7.38 19.29
CA GLN A 32 6.81 -8.81 19.03
C GLN A 32 6.56 -9.13 17.57
N TYR A 33 5.48 -8.63 16.97
CA TYR A 33 5.19 -8.80 15.54
C TYR A 33 6.30 -8.22 14.65
N SER A 34 6.81 -7.04 14.99
CA SER A 34 7.95 -6.45 14.27
C SER A 34 9.22 -7.31 14.36
N LYS A 35 9.52 -7.90 15.52
CA LYS A 35 10.68 -8.79 15.69
C LYS A 35 10.51 -10.07 14.89
N GLU A 36 9.36 -10.71 14.97
CA GLU A 36 9.03 -11.90 14.20
C GLU A 36 9.15 -11.68 12.69
N PHE A 37 8.59 -10.57 12.21
CA PHE A 37 8.76 -10.18 10.81
C PHE A 37 10.23 -10.13 10.39
N PHE A 38 11.10 -9.48 11.17
CA PHE A 38 12.52 -9.41 10.84
C PHE A 38 13.24 -10.75 10.98
N GLN A 39 12.78 -11.65 11.84
CA GLN A 39 13.27 -13.03 11.89
C GLN A 39 12.95 -13.76 10.57
N ASN A 40 11.69 -13.66 10.10
CA ASN A 40 11.27 -14.27 8.84
C ASN A 40 12.03 -13.69 7.63
N VAL A 41 12.27 -12.36 7.61
CA VAL A 41 13.14 -11.72 6.61
C VAL A 41 14.54 -12.33 6.62
N ASN A 42 15.18 -12.49 7.79
CA ASN A 42 16.50 -13.06 7.90
C ASN A 42 16.52 -14.54 7.50
N CYS A 43 15.53 -15.33 7.90
CA CYS A 43 15.40 -16.73 7.45
C CYS A 43 15.33 -16.82 5.91
N LYS A 44 14.56 -15.91 5.29
CA LYS A 44 14.46 -15.86 3.83
C LYS A 44 15.78 -15.45 3.17
N LEU A 45 16.46 -14.42 3.71
CA LEU A 45 17.77 -13.99 3.19
C LEU A 45 18.80 -15.11 3.25
N GLN A 46 18.86 -15.87 4.35
CA GLN A 46 19.75 -17.04 4.48
C GLN A 46 19.48 -18.09 3.41
N LYS A 47 18.21 -18.44 3.16
CA LYS A 47 17.83 -19.39 2.11
C LYS A 47 18.22 -18.91 0.71
N LEU A 48 18.28 -17.59 0.51
CA LEU A 48 18.74 -16.96 -0.73
C LEU A 48 20.27 -16.81 -0.81
N GLY A 49 21.02 -17.33 0.17
CA GLY A 49 22.48 -17.20 0.24
C GLY A 49 22.96 -15.78 0.58
N GLN A 50 22.08 -14.93 1.09
CA GLN A 50 22.40 -13.55 1.47
C GLN A 50 22.73 -13.46 2.98
N PRO A 51 23.60 -12.53 3.40
CA PRO A 51 23.95 -12.38 4.81
C PRO A 51 22.77 -11.88 5.64
N CYS A 52 22.65 -12.41 6.85
CA CYS A 52 21.71 -11.89 7.84
C CYS A 52 21.99 -10.41 8.15
N GLN A 53 20.94 -9.66 8.31
CA GLN A 53 21.00 -8.23 8.64
C GLN A 53 20.63 -8.01 10.12
N LYS A 54 21.28 -7.03 10.75
CA LYS A 54 20.92 -6.60 12.11
C LYS A 54 19.72 -5.65 12.04
N PHE A 55 18.53 -6.18 12.30
CA PHE A 55 17.30 -5.39 12.35
C PHE A 55 17.00 -4.87 13.77
N SER A 56 16.36 -3.71 13.81
CA SER A 56 15.88 -3.09 15.04
C SER A 56 14.38 -2.81 14.95
N SER A 57 13.62 -3.41 15.85
CA SER A 57 12.18 -3.14 15.97
C SER A 57 11.91 -1.65 16.25
N PHE A 58 12.74 -0.98 17.05
CA PHE A 58 12.60 0.46 17.31
C PHE A 58 12.81 1.31 16.03
N ARG A 59 13.81 0.96 15.21
CA ARG A 59 13.98 1.62 13.89
C ARG A 59 12.79 1.39 12.96
N HIS A 60 12.08 0.25 13.08
CA HIS A 60 10.87 -0.01 12.32
C HIS A 60 9.74 0.95 12.72
N PHE A 61 9.55 1.19 14.03
CA PHE A 61 8.58 2.18 14.52
C PHE A 61 8.95 3.60 14.08
N LEU A 62 10.23 3.97 14.12
CA LEU A 62 10.70 5.25 13.60
C LEU A 62 10.45 5.39 12.09
N SER A 63 10.68 4.33 11.32
CA SER A 63 10.39 4.31 9.88
C SER A 63 8.91 4.50 9.59
N PHE A 64 8.03 3.89 10.39
CA PHE A 64 6.59 4.12 10.30
C PHE A 64 6.21 5.58 10.56
N ALA A 65 6.74 6.16 11.63
CA ALA A 65 6.49 7.57 11.95
C ALA A 65 6.99 8.51 10.85
N ASP A 66 8.14 8.19 10.27
CA ASP A 66 8.72 8.89 9.13
C ASP A 66 7.82 8.82 7.88
N MET A 67 7.26 7.63 7.60
CA MET A 67 6.29 7.45 6.52
C MET A 67 5.01 8.26 6.74
N VAL A 68 4.51 8.35 7.98
CA VAL A 68 3.35 9.19 8.28
C VAL A 68 3.62 10.67 7.98
N LEU A 69 4.84 11.17 8.25
CA LEU A 69 5.23 12.53 7.86
C LEU A 69 5.30 12.69 6.33
N ASP A 70 5.84 11.71 5.63
CA ASP A 70 5.89 11.72 4.16
C ASP A 70 4.47 11.66 3.55
N LYS A 71 3.54 10.96 4.20
CA LYS A 71 2.12 10.95 3.83
C LYS A 71 1.51 12.35 3.92
N PHE A 72 1.74 13.07 5.02
CA PHE A 72 1.30 14.47 5.13
C PHE A 72 1.95 15.37 4.09
N ASN A 73 3.23 15.16 3.77
CA ASN A 73 3.90 15.89 2.69
C ASN A 73 3.25 15.63 1.33
N ALA A 74 2.91 14.38 1.04
CA ALA A 74 2.18 14.04 -0.19
C ALA A 74 0.82 14.72 -0.23
N TRP A 75 0.07 14.73 0.88
CA TRP A 75 -1.24 15.40 0.94
C TRP A 75 -1.15 16.92 0.79
N MET A 76 -0.05 17.54 1.23
CA MET A 76 0.20 18.97 1.06
C MET A 76 0.81 19.33 -0.31
N GLY A 77 0.95 18.36 -1.24
CA GLY A 77 1.58 18.59 -2.54
C GLY A 77 3.09 18.86 -2.48
N LYS A 78 3.76 18.51 -1.36
CA LYS A 78 5.20 18.70 -1.19
C LYS A 78 6.03 17.56 -1.78
N VAL A 79 5.40 16.45 -2.15
CA VAL A 79 6.03 15.37 -2.91
C VAL A 79 5.92 15.74 -4.39
N VAL A 80 7.05 15.97 -5.03
CA VAL A 80 7.14 16.49 -6.40
C VAL A 80 8.04 15.58 -7.23
N ILE A 81 7.50 15.07 -8.34
CA ILE A 81 8.25 14.28 -9.33
C ILE A 81 9.40 15.10 -9.91
N GLY A 82 10.58 14.49 -9.95
CA GLY A 82 11.81 15.15 -10.42
C GLY A 82 12.55 15.96 -9.35
N LYS A 83 11.99 16.07 -8.12
CA LYS A 83 12.62 16.77 -7.00
C LYS A 83 12.90 15.83 -5.81
N ASN A 84 11.87 15.24 -5.24
CA ASN A 84 11.95 14.34 -4.08
C ASN A 84 11.18 13.03 -4.27
N ALA A 85 10.65 12.82 -5.48
CA ALA A 85 10.12 11.56 -5.95
C ALA A 85 10.56 11.34 -7.39
N PHE A 86 10.94 10.10 -7.75
CA PHE A 86 11.43 9.74 -9.08
C PHE A 86 10.82 8.43 -9.51
N TYR A 87 10.52 8.29 -10.79
CA TYR A 87 10.14 7.00 -11.35
C TYR A 87 11.38 6.12 -11.47
N THR A 88 11.23 4.85 -11.11
CA THR A 88 12.23 3.85 -11.46
C THR A 88 12.13 3.51 -12.94
N GLU A 89 13.15 2.81 -13.46
CA GLU A 89 13.21 2.39 -14.85
C GLU A 89 11.88 1.77 -15.31
N ASN A 90 11.38 2.22 -16.48
CA ASN A 90 10.11 1.84 -17.08
C ASN A 90 8.82 2.19 -16.30
N SER A 91 8.91 2.68 -15.06
CA SER A 91 7.71 2.97 -14.26
C SER A 91 6.92 4.14 -14.80
N GLU A 92 7.58 5.17 -15.34
CA GLU A 92 6.89 6.31 -15.94
C GLU A 92 6.06 5.89 -17.16
N SER A 93 6.65 5.17 -18.10
CA SER A 93 5.95 4.67 -19.29
C SER A 93 4.82 3.71 -18.93
N THR A 94 5.04 2.85 -17.93
CA THR A 94 4.03 1.91 -17.43
C THR A 94 2.84 2.64 -16.81
N ILE A 95 3.09 3.65 -15.95
CA ILE A 95 2.03 4.46 -15.32
C ILE A 95 1.21 5.21 -16.36
N PHE A 96 1.85 5.79 -17.37
CA PHE A 96 1.17 6.65 -18.35
C PHE A 96 0.68 5.91 -19.61
N ASN A 97 0.85 4.60 -19.67
CA ASN A 97 0.18 3.80 -20.68
C ASN A 97 -1.30 3.61 -20.33
N PHE A 98 -2.16 4.38 -20.99
CA PHE A 98 -3.62 4.33 -20.87
C PHE A 98 -4.28 3.63 -22.07
N GLU A 99 -3.54 2.83 -22.82
CA GLU A 99 -4.13 1.96 -23.83
C GLU A 99 -5.18 1.05 -23.20
N GLY A 100 -6.44 1.19 -23.63
CA GLY A 100 -7.57 0.44 -23.08
C GLY A 100 -8.39 1.17 -22.01
N GLY A 101 -8.14 2.45 -21.72
CA GLY A 101 -8.96 3.26 -20.81
C GLY A 101 -8.43 3.31 -19.38
N GLY A 102 -9.33 3.32 -18.39
CA GLY A 102 -8.99 3.33 -16.98
C GLY A 102 -8.30 2.06 -16.52
N LYS A 103 -7.63 2.12 -15.37
CA LYS A 103 -6.86 1.00 -14.82
C LYS A 103 -6.90 0.92 -13.32
N VAL A 104 -6.48 -0.23 -12.78
CA VAL A 104 -6.34 -0.45 -11.35
C VAL A 104 -4.87 -0.41 -10.95
N PHE A 105 -4.56 0.36 -9.90
CA PHE A 105 -3.34 0.21 -9.13
C PHE A 105 -3.60 -0.70 -7.92
N LEU A 106 -3.04 -1.88 -7.94
CA LEU A 106 -3.04 -2.80 -6.81
C LEU A 106 -1.82 -2.48 -5.94
N CYS A 107 -2.08 -1.87 -4.81
CA CYS A 107 -1.09 -1.33 -3.88
C CYS A 107 -0.89 -2.25 -2.66
N SER A 108 0.01 -1.85 -1.76
CA SER A 108 0.27 -2.51 -0.49
C SER A 108 0.56 -1.49 0.61
N HIS A 109 0.68 -1.94 1.87
CA HIS A 109 1.18 -1.12 2.98
C HIS A 109 2.71 -1.10 3.05
N LEU A 110 3.39 -1.52 1.99
CA LEU A 110 4.83 -1.37 1.83
C LEU A 110 5.14 0.02 1.26
N GLY A 111 5.86 0.82 2.02
CA GLY A 111 6.19 2.19 1.65
C GLY A 111 5.02 3.17 1.78
N ASN A 112 5.00 4.18 0.94
CA ASN A 112 4.03 5.26 0.96
C ASN A 112 3.13 5.25 -0.29
N VAL A 113 1.96 4.63 -0.17
CA VAL A 113 0.93 4.62 -1.24
C VAL A 113 0.45 6.03 -1.60
N ASP A 114 0.47 6.97 -0.65
CA ASP A 114 0.06 8.35 -0.92
C ASP A 114 1.03 9.12 -1.85
N ALA A 115 2.20 8.53 -2.17
CA ALA A 115 3.06 9.04 -3.26
C ALA A 115 2.37 9.03 -4.63
N LEU A 116 1.29 8.24 -4.81
CA LEU A 116 0.36 8.32 -5.96
C LEU A 116 -0.11 9.74 -6.25
N ARG A 117 -0.28 10.56 -5.23
CA ARG A 117 -0.70 11.95 -5.38
C ARG A 117 0.32 12.82 -6.10
N ALA A 118 1.61 12.46 -6.03
CA ALA A 118 2.63 13.17 -6.80
C ALA A 118 2.49 12.91 -8.31
N ILE A 119 1.99 11.72 -8.67
CA ILE A 119 1.68 11.36 -10.06
C ILE A 119 0.51 12.21 -10.58
N GLU A 120 -0.54 12.37 -9.77
CA GLU A 120 -1.71 13.18 -10.07
C GLU A 120 -1.34 14.65 -10.36
N PHE A 121 -0.45 15.24 -9.56
CA PHE A 121 -0.04 16.64 -9.75
C PHE A 121 0.71 16.90 -11.06
N LYS A 122 1.39 15.89 -11.61
CA LYS A 122 2.08 16.00 -12.91
C LYS A 122 1.09 15.95 -14.08
N GLN A 123 0.02 15.15 -13.95
CA GLN A 123 -1.06 15.04 -14.95
C GLN A 123 -2.37 15.56 -14.37
N LYS A 124 -2.70 16.81 -14.63
CA LYS A 124 -3.95 17.47 -14.16
C LYS A 124 -5.25 16.76 -14.57
N THR A 125 -5.19 15.77 -15.44
CA THR A 125 -6.36 15.07 -16.01
C THR A 125 -6.64 13.70 -15.37
N ALA A 126 -5.70 13.10 -14.66
CA ALA A 126 -5.90 11.78 -14.06
C ALA A 126 -6.67 11.87 -12.74
N VAL A 127 -7.88 11.32 -12.71
CA VAL A 127 -8.67 11.18 -11.48
C VAL A 127 -8.34 9.86 -10.81
N VAL A 128 -7.94 9.92 -9.53
CA VAL A 128 -7.61 8.71 -8.74
C VAL A 128 -8.71 8.46 -7.71
N ASN A 129 -9.29 7.28 -7.75
CA ASN A 129 -10.30 6.80 -6.81
C ASN A 129 -9.68 5.75 -5.88
N ALA A 130 -9.35 6.13 -4.65
CA ALA A 130 -8.77 5.21 -3.68
C ALA A 130 -9.86 4.52 -2.86
N VAL A 131 -9.83 3.20 -2.87
CA VAL A 131 -10.78 2.36 -2.13
C VAL A 131 -10.25 2.12 -0.72
N PHE A 132 -11.01 2.54 0.28
CA PHE A 132 -10.67 2.37 1.69
C PHE A 132 -11.70 1.49 2.40
N PHE A 133 -11.22 0.41 3.00
CA PHE A 133 -12.01 -0.45 3.87
C PHE A 133 -12.02 0.12 5.29
N THR A 134 -12.80 1.19 5.55
CA THR A 134 -12.88 1.76 6.88
C THR A 134 -14.13 2.62 7.07
N GLN A 135 -14.70 2.54 8.26
CA GLN A 135 -15.76 3.44 8.71
C GLN A 135 -15.28 4.89 8.86
N ASN A 136 -13.95 5.12 8.91
CA ASN A 136 -13.33 6.44 9.06
C ASN A 136 -13.09 7.16 7.73
N ALA A 137 -13.52 6.59 6.60
CA ALA A 137 -13.29 7.20 5.29
C ALA A 137 -13.91 8.59 5.15
N LYS A 138 -15.04 8.89 5.82
CA LYS A 138 -15.62 10.24 5.87
C LYS A 138 -14.67 11.25 6.52
N GLN A 139 -14.00 10.86 7.62
CA GLN A 139 -13.02 11.71 8.30
C GLN A 139 -11.75 11.90 7.45
N VAL A 140 -11.30 10.84 6.78
CA VAL A 140 -10.17 10.90 5.84
C VAL A 140 -10.53 11.86 4.68
N ASN A 141 -11.69 11.70 4.07
CA ASN A 141 -12.17 12.58 3.00
C ASN A 141 -12.26 14.06 3.45
N SER A 142 -12.83 14.32 4.63
CA SER A 142 -12.93 15.69 5.16
C SER A 142 -11.56 16.32 5.41
N THR A 143 -10.62 15.54 5.92
CA THR A 143 -9.25 15.98 6.17
C THR A 143 -8.49 16.23 4.85
N LEU A 144 -8.66 15.35 3.87
CA LEU A 144 -8.06 15.49 2.55
C LEU A 144 -8.58 16.73 1.81
N LYS A 145 -9.89 16.96 1.81
CA LYS A 145 -10.50 18.16 1.21
C LYS A 145 -10.00 19.46 1.85
N LYS A 146 -9.73 19.46 3.17
CA LYS A 146 -9.14 20.62 3.87
C LYS A 146 -7.68 20.86 3.53
N LEU A 147 -6.90 19.78 3.30
CA LEU A 147 -5.46 19.87 3.05
C LEU A 147 -5.12 20.10 1.57
N ALA A 148 -5.93 19.57 0.66
CA ALA A 148 -5.73 19.66 -0.78
C ALA A 148 -7.09 19.79 -1.51
N PRO A 149 -7.74 20.95 -1.45
CA PRO A 149 -9.09 21.15 -2.02
C PRO A 149 -9.15 21.01 -3.54
N GLN A 150 -8.03 21.14 -4.23
CA GLN A 150 -7.95 21.06 -5.71
C GLN A 150 -7.46 19.69 -6.22
N ALA A 151 -7.31 18.70 -5.34
CA ALA A 151 -6.83 17.39 -5.75
C ALA A 151 -7.92 16.57 -6.45
N ASN A 152 -7.64 16.03 -7.63
CA ASN A 152 -8.49 15.08 -8.35
C ASN A 152 -8.44 13.68 -7.71
N PHE A 153 -8.58 13.63 -6.39
CA PHE A 153 -8.46 12.41 -5.60
C PHE A 153 -9.74 12.16 -4.81
N ASN A 154 -10.39 11.06 -5.11
CA ASN A 154 -11.60 10.63 -4.43
C ASN A 154 -11.28 9.48 -3.47
N VAL A 155 -11.86 9.54 -2.28
CA VAL A 155 -11.86 8.40 -1.35
C VAL A 155 -13.22 7.73 -1.42
N ILE A 156 -13.24 6.49 -1.85
CA ILE A 156 -14.41 5.63 -1.88
C ILE A 156 -14.35 4.73 -0.66
N ALA A 157 -15.26 5.01 0.28
CA ALA A 157 -15.39 4.20 1.49
C ALA A 157 -16.24 2.97 1.19
N THR A 158 -15.78 1.82 1.61
CA THR A 158 -16.60 0.61 1.59
C THR A 158 -16.31 -0.25 2.82
N ASP A 159 -17.36 -0.83 3.38
CA ASP A 159 -17.24 -1.83 4.45
C ASP A 159 -17.00 -3.23 3.84
N THR A 160 -17.51 -3.43 2.62
CA THR A 160 -17.40 -4.68 1.86
C THR A 160 -17.33 -4.36 0.37
N ILE A 161 -16.63 -5.21 -0.40
CA ILE A 161 -16.71 -5.16 -1.86
C ILE A 161 -18.00 -5.89 -2.26
N GLY A 162 -19.06 -5.11 -2.45
CA GLY A 162 -20.35 -5.58 -2.96
C GLY A 162 -20.56 -5.23 -4.44
N PRO A 163 -21.70 -5.67 -5.03
CA PRO A 163 -22.06 -5.35 -6.41
C PRO A 163 -22.10 -3.86 -6.69
N ASP A 164 -22.67 -3.06 -5.78
CA ASP A 164 -22.79 -1.60 -5.94
C ASP A 164 -21.41 -0.92 -6.03
N THR A 165 -20.46 -1.36 -5.19
CA THR A 165 -19.08 -0.87 -5.23
C THR A 165 -18.42 -1.23 -6.56
N ALA A 166 -18.64 -2.44 -7.05
CA ALA A 166 -18.07 -2.88 -8.32
C ALA A 166 -18.63 -2.10 -9.51
N ILE A 167 -19.94 -1.82 -9.52
CA ILE A 167 -20.61 -1.01 -10.55
C ILE A 167 -20.05 0.42 -10.54
N LEU A 168 -20.04 1.06 -9.38
CA LEU A 168 -19.49 2.42 -9.23
C LEU A 168 -18.04 2.52 -9.74
N LEU A 169 -17.19 1.55 -9.37
CA LEU A 169 -15.78 1.55 -9.78
C LEU A 169 -15.63 1.24 -11.27
N LYS A 170 -16.50 0.38 -11.83
CA LYS A 170 -16.52 0.10 -13.27
C LYS A 170 -16.84 1.37 -14.08
N GLU A 171 -17.84 2.16 -13.66
CA GLU A 171 -18.14 3.46 -14.28
C GLU A 171 -16.93 4.42 -14.26
N LYS A 172 -16.13 4.38 -13.18
CA LYS A 172 -14.90 5.17 -13.09
C LYS A 172 -13.85 4.71 -14.09
N ILE A 173 -13.64 3.40 -14.17
CA ILE A 173 -12.73 2.79 -15.16
C ILE A 173 -13.16 3.13 -16.60
N ASP A 174 -14.47 3.05 -16.89
CA ASP A 174 -14.99 3.34 -18.24
C ASP A 174 -14.84 4.82 -18.64
N LYS A 175 -14.73 5.71 -17.66
CA LYS A 175 -14.38 7.14 -17.86
C LYS A 175 -12.88 7.39 -17.98
N GLY A 176 -12.04 6.36 -18.00
CA GLY A 176 -10.59 6.48 -18.07
C GLY A 176 -9.93 6.83 -16.72
N GLU A 177 -10.67 6.74 -15.61
CA GLU A 177 -10.14 7.08 -14.29
C GLU A 177 -9.32 5.91 -13.69
N ILE A 178 -8.51 6.21 -12.69
CA ILE A 178 -7.68 5.24 -11.97
C ILE A 178 -8.41 4.79 -10.71
N VAL A 179 -8.40 3.50 -10.43
CA VAL A 179 -8.83 2.92 -9.16
C VAL A 179 -7.60 2.41 -8.41
N ALA A 180 -7.39 2.84 -7.17
CA ALA A 180 -6.32 2.36 -6.31
C ALA A 180 -6.90 1.52 -5.15
N ILE A 181 -6.41 0.30 -4.98
CA ILE A 181 -6.84 -0.62 -3.93
C ILE A 181 -5.64 -1.31 -3.31
N VAL A 182 -5.70 -1.57 -2.00
CA VAL A 182 -4.64 -2.27 -1.27
C VAL A 182 -4.98 -3.76 -1.15
N GLY A 183 -4.02 -4.65 -1.45
CA GLY A 183 -4.22 -6.10 -1.53
C GLY A 183 -3.53 -6.94 -0.45
N ASP A 184 -2.72 -6.34 0.43
CA ASP A 184 -1.84 -7.07 1.37
C ASP A 184 -2.42 -7.27 2.77
N ARG A 185 -3.67 -6.90 3.04
CA ARG A 185 -4.29 -7.06 4.36
C ARG A 185 -5.66 -7.68 4.28
N VAL A 186 -5.94 -8.55 5.25
CA VAL A 186 -7.30 -8.99 5.55
C VAL A 186 -7.93 -7.94 6.48
N PRO A 187 -9.07 -7.34 6.11
CA PRO A 187 -9.75 -6.40 6.99
C PRO A 187 -10.14 -7.06 8.33
N VAL A 188 -10.03 -6.34 9.42
CA VAL A 188 -10.43 -6.83 10.75
C VAL A 188 -11.95 -6.95 10.78
N VAL A 189 -12.46 -8.17 10.96
CA VAL A 189 -13.90 -8.46 11.06
C VAL A 189 -14.40 -8.11 12.45
N LYS A 190 -15.51 -7.37 12.55
CA LYS A 190 -16.27 -7.24 13.81
C LYS A 190 -16.90 -8.59 14.15
N LYS A 191 -16.95 -8.95 15.43
CA LYS A 191 -17.68 -10.14 15.91
C LYS A 191 -19.10 -10.16 15.32
N GLY A 192 -19.48 -11.25 14.64
CA GLY A 192 -20.80 -11.44 14.07
C GLY A 192 -20.94 -11.14 12.56
N VAL A 193 -19.88 -10.68 11.89
CA VAL A 193 -19.87 -10.53 10.43
C VAL A 193 -19.23 -11.78 9.79
N ASN A 194 -19.74 -12.20 8.61
CA ASN A 194 -19.20 -13.34 7.87
C ASN A 194 -17.67 -13.23 7.72
N LYS A 195 -16.96 -14.33 7.99
CA LYS A 195 -15.50 -14.41 7.82
C LYS A 195 -15.12 -13.93 6.40
N HIS A 196 -14.17 -13.02 6.32
CA HIS A 196 -13.62 -12.64 5.01
C HIS A 196 -13.07 -13.88 4.32
N ARG A 197 -13.41 -14.03 3.04
CA ARG A 197 -12.81 -15.09 2.23
C ARG A 197 -11.35 -14.74 1.99
N VAL A 198 -10.47 -15.63 2.45
CA VAL A 198 -9.03 -15.50 2.32
C VAL A 198 -8.46 -16.61 1.45
N VAL A 199 -7.30 -16.36 0.88
CA VAL A 199 -6.48 -17.35 0.19
C VAL A 199 -5.12 -17.36 0.87
N LYS A 200 -4.62 -18.57 1.15
CA LYS A 200 -3.26 -18.74 1.68
C LYS A 200 -2.25 -18.62 0.55
N ALA A 201 -1.29 -17.73 0.70
CA ALA A 201 -0.14 -17.62 -0.20
C ALA A 201 1.15 -17.60 0.61
N ASN A 202 2.24 -18.08 0.02
CA ASN A 202 3.55 -18.05 0.66
C ASN A 202 4.14 -16.65 0.60
N PHE A 203 4.51 -16.13 1.77
CA PHE A 203 5.22 -14.86 1.93
C PHE A 203 6.30 -15.02 3.00
N LEU A 204 7.55 -14.74 2.65
CA LEU A 204 8.74 -15.02 3.48
C LEU A 204 8.80 -16.49 3.93
N ASP A 205 8.45 -17.42 3.02
CA ASP A 205 8.35 -18.87 3.23
C ASP A 205 7.31 -19.31 4.27
N MET A 206 6.43 -18.40 4.69
CA MET A 206 5.33 -18.69 5.60
C MET A 206 3.98 -18.65 4.87
N PRO A 207 3.06 -19.59 5.14
CA PRO A 207 1.70 -19.54 4.60
C PRO A 207 0.91 -18.41 5.28
N CYS A 208 0.63 -17.34 4.54
CA CYS A 208 -0.08 -16.16 5.04
C CYS A 208 -1.43 -15.99 4.38
N ASN A 209 -2.39 -15.40 5.09
CA ASN A 209 -3.72 -15.12 4.57
C ASN A 209 -3.76 -13.79 3.82
N PHE A 210 -4.23 -13.83 2.58
CA PHE A 210 -4.51 -12.64 1.76
C PHE A 210 -6.01 -12.53 1.48
N ALA A 211 -6.55 -11.32 1.48
CA ALA A 211 -7.96 -11.10 1.16
C ALA A 211 -8.23 -11.35 -0.33
N GLN A 212 -9.31 -12.09 -0.65
CA GLN A 212 -9.75 -12.31 -2.04
C GLN A 212 -10.35 -11.05 -2.68
N GLY A 213 -10.98 -10.21 -1.87
CA GLY A 213 -11.80 -9.09 -2.32
C GLY A 213 -11.14 -8.19 -3.35
N PRO A 214 -9.92 -7.68 -3.12
CA PRO A 214 -9.21 -6.85 -4.09
C PRO A 214 -9.02 -7.52 -5.47
N PHE A 215 -8.68 -8.80 -5.51
CA PHE A 215 -8.43 -9.55 -6.75
C PHE A 215 -9.73 -9.88 -7.50
N ILE A 216 -10.79 -10.21 -6.76
CA ILE A 216 -12.15 -10.39 -7.33
C ILE A 216 -12.63 -9.07 -7.93
N LEU A 217 -12.46 -7.95 -7.22
CA LEU A 217 -12.81 -6.63 -7.75
C LEU A 217 -12.04 -6.34 -9.04
N CYS A 218 -10.73 -6.52 -9.07
CA CYS A 218 -9.92 -6.33 -10.27
C CYS A 218 -10.44 -7.16 -11.45
N SER A 219 -10.87 -8.42 -11.22
CA SER A 219 -11.43 -9.26 -12.28
C SER A 219 -12.78 -8.76 -12.80
N LEU A 220 -13.62 -8.18 -11.93
CA LEU A 220 -14.91 -7.60 -12.30
C LEU A 220 -14.76 -6.30 -13.12
N LEU A 221 -13.73 -5.51 -12.82
CA LEU A 221 -13.46 -4.26 -13.53
C LEU A 221 -12.96 -4.47 -14.96
N LYS A 222 -12.45 -5.66 -15.30
CA LYS A 222 -12.01 -6.07 -16.65
C LYS A 222 -11.09 -5.02 -17.31
N CYS A 223 -10.12 -4.54 -16.59
CA CYS A 223 -9.16 -3.54 -17.07
C CYS A 223 -7.73 -3.94 -16.71
N LYS A 224 -6.77 -3.16 -17.21
CA LYS A 224 -5.35 -3.33 -16.86
C LYS A 224 -5.14 -3.16 -15.35
N VAL A 225 -4.38 -4.07 -14.74
CA VAL A 225 -3.99 -4.04 -13.34
C VAL A 225 -2.47 -3.89 -13.26
N GLN A 226 -2.02 -2.91 -12.50
CA GLN A 226 -0.61 -2.61 -12.29
C GLN A 226 -0.30 -2.63 -10.79
N LEU A 227 0.87 -3.11 -10.40
CA LEU A 227 1.38 -2.96 -9.03
C LEU A 227 2.02 -1.59 -8.88
N LEU A 228 1.77 -0.94 -7.75
CA LEU A 228 2.35 0.36 -7.48
C LEU A 228 2.91 0.44 -6.06
N PHE A 229 4.18 0.89 -5.97
CA PHE A 229 4.87 1.09 -4.70
C PHE A 229 5.52 2.48 -4.68
N GLY A 230 5.44 3.15 -3.53
CA GLY A 230 6.20 4.38 -3.25
C GLY A 230 7.26 4.10 -2.19
N LEU A 231 8.48 3.80 -2.60
CA LEU A 231 9.53 3.28 -1.72
C LEU A 231 10.57 4.36 -1.43
N LYS A 232 10.77 4.68 -0.16
CA LYS A 232 11.77 5.66 0.23
C LYS A 232 13.17 5.06 0.19
N ASN A 233 14.02 5.60 -0.63
CA ASN A 233 15.41 5.17 -0.71
C ASN A 233 16.13 5.47 0.62
N PRO A 234 16.71 4.47 1.30
CA PRO A 234 17.33 4.66 2.60
C PRO A 234 18.58 5.56 2.57
N LYS A 235 19.24 5.67 1.41
CA LYS A 235 20.45 6.50 1.23
C LYS A 235 20.11 7.93 0.82
N THR A 236 19.36 8.10 -0.27
CA THR A 236 19.05 9.41 -0.85
C THR A 236 17.86 10.11 -0.21
N LYS A 237 17.02 9.37 0.55
CA LYS A 237 15.77 9.82 1.18
C LYS A 237 14.69 10.29 0.21
N VAL A 238 14.89 10.13 -1.08
CA VAL A 238 13.86 10.36 -2.11
C VAL A 238 12.90 9.18 -2.19
N ILE A 239 11.73 9.39 -2.78
CA ILE A 239 10.73 8.35 -3.00
C ILE A 239 10.91 7.78 -4.41
N ASP A 240 11.24 6.51 -4.49
CA ASP A 240 11.27 5.75 -5.72
C ASP A 240 9.84 5.25 -6.02
N ILE A 241 9.26 5.72 -7.11
CA ILE A 241 7.94 5.29 -7.59
C ILE A 241 8.17 4.11 -8.53
N VAL A 242 7.68 2.96 -8.10
CA VAL A 242 7.78 1.69 -8.85
C VAL A 242 6.40 1.32 -9.35
N CYS A 243 6.27 1.10 -10.66
CA CYS A 243 5.06 0.59 -11.27
C CYS A 243 5.38 -0.58 -12.19
N GLU A 244 4.65 -1.67 -12.05
CA GLU A 244 4.81 -2.89 -12.84
C GLU A 244 3.47 -3.36 -13.39
N ASP A 245 3.47 -3.85 -14.63
CA ASP A 245 2.31 -4.54 -15.19
C ASP A 245 2.09 -5.85 -14.44
N PHE A 246 0.86 -6.10 -14.02
CA PHE A 246 0.49 -7.29 -13.25
C PHE A 246 -0.42 -8.22 -14.03
N ALA A 247 -1.50 -7.69 -14.60
CA ALA A 247 -2.45 -8.43 -15.43
C ALA A 247 -3.21 -7.50 -16.38
N ASN A 248 -3.69 -8.05 -17.52
CA ASN A 248 -4.50 -7.28 -18.46
C ASN A 248 -5.58 -8.14 -19.14
N PRO A 249 -6.75 -8.32 -18.52
CA PRO A 249 -7.12 -8.13 -17.11
C PRO A 249 -6.78 -9.35 -16.22
N ILE A 250 -7.13 -9.29 -14.92
CA ILE A 250 -7.26 -10.50 -14.09
C ILE A 250 -8.47 -11.30 -14.59
N THR A 251 -8.24 -12.55 -14.95
CA THR A 251 -9.29 -13.45 -15.44
C THR A 251 -9.47 -14.61 -14.46
N LEU A 252 -10.71 -14.77 -13.97
CA LEU A 252 -11.09 -15.86 -13.08
C LEU A 252 -12.09 -16.76 -13.84
N SER A 253 -11.68 -17.97 -14.16
CA SER A 253 -12.52 -18.95 -14.84
C SER A 253 -13.66 -19.42 -13.94
N ARG A 254 -14.79 -19.84 -14.52
CA ARG A 254 -15.91 -20.35 -13.73
C ARG A 254 -15.59 -21.72 -13.10
N THR A 255 -14.82 -22.54 -13.80
CA THR A 255 -14.48 -23.92 -13.39
C THR A 255 -13.30 -23.99 -12.41
N ASN A 256 -12.33 -23.05 -12.50
CA ASN A 256 -11.08 -23.07 -11.70
C ASN A 256 -10.85 -21.78 -10.92
N ARG A 257 -11.93 -21.13 -10.49
CA ARG A 257 -11.87 -19.80 -9.86
C ARG A 257 -10.91 -19.73 -8.67
N GLU A 258 -10.89 -20.75 -7.82
CA GLU A 258 -10.03 -20.80 -6.64
C GLU A 258 -8.56 -20.92 -7.03
N ALA A 259 -8.23 -21.77 -8.01
CA ALA A 259 -6.89 -21.94 -8.50
C ALA A 259 -6.37 -20.65 -9.19
N ASP A 260 -7.23 -19.98 -9.97
CA ASP A 260 -6.89 -18.70 -10.60
C ASP A 260 -6.63 -17.64 -9.53
N LEU A 261 -7.45 -17.52 -8.50
CA LEU A 261 -7.23 -16.61 -7.37
C LEU A 261 -5.92 -16.92 -6.65
N GLN A 262 -5.67 -18.21 -6.35
CA GLN A 262 -4.43 -18.66 -5.72
C GLN A 262 -3.22 -18.23 -6.55
N LYS A 263 -3.25 -18.41 -7.86
CA LYS A 263 -2.18 -18.01 -8.78
C LYS A 263 -1.89 -16.50 -8.71
N TYR A 264 -2.91 -15.65 -8.87
CA TYR A 264 -2.73 -14.20 -8.85
C TYR A 264 -2.29 -13.69 -7.48
N ILE A 265 -2.86 -14.23 -6.41
CA ILE A 265 -2.49 -13.84 -5.04
C ILE A 265 -1.05 -14.25 -4.73
N GLN A 266 -0.61 -15.44 -5.16
CA GLN A 266 0.78 -15.87 -5.01
C GLN A 266 1.74 -14.98 -5.83
N GLN A 267 1.38 -14.61 -7.05
CA GLN A 267 2.18 -13.68 -7.86
C GLN A 267 2.32 -12.32 -7.17
N TYR A 268 1.22 -11.79 -6.61
CA TYR A 268 1.25 -10.57 -5.82
C TYR A 268 2.13 -10.69 -4.58
N ALA A 269 1.97 -11.78 -3.81
CA ALA A 269 2.78 -12.05 -2.62
C ALA A 269 4.28 -12.13 -2.96
N ASN A 270 4.65 -12.75 -4.08
CA ASN A 270 6.04 -12.83 -4.56
C ASN A 270 6.61 -11.44 -4.87
N ARG A 271 5.83 -10.55 -5.51
CA ARG A 271 6.30 -9.18 -5.76
C ARG A 271 6.39 -8.35 -4.49
N LEU A 272 5.42 -8.49 -3.58
CA LEU A 272 5.47 -7.88 -2.26
C LEU A 272 6.71 -8.34 -1.47
N GLU A 273 7.00 -9.64 -1.48
CA GLU A 273 8.19 -10.22 -0.85
C GLU A 273 9.48 -9.63 -1.41
N TYR A 274 9.61 -9.57 -2.74
CA TYR A 274 10.78 -9.00 -3.40
C TYR A 274 11.09 -7.58 -2.91
N TYR A 275 10.08 -6.70 -2.88
CA TYR A 275 10.27 -5.33 -2.41
C TYR A 275 10.41 -5.24 -0.89
N THR A 276 9.78 -6.14 -0.13
CA THR A 276 9.96 -6.22 1.32
C THR A 276 11.39 -6.58 1.70
N LEU A 277 12.01 -7.52 1.01
CA LEU A 277 13.42 -7.88 1.22
C LEU A 277 14.37 -6.72 0.88
N LYS A 278 14.04 -5.94 -0.13
CA LYS A 278 14.84 -4.76 -0.54
C LYS A 278 14.66 -3.57 0.40
N TYR A 279 13.45 -3.40 0.97
CA TYR A 279 13.07 -2.27 1.84
C TYR A 279 12.40 -2.74 3.14
N PRO A 280 13.05 -3.58 3.96
CA PRO A 280 12.40 -4.29 5.05
C PRO A 280 11.81 -3.40 6.14
N TYR A 281 12.39 -2.20 6.36
CA TYR A 281 11.85 -1.24 7.32
C TYR A 281 10.58 -0.50 6.86
N GLN A 282 10.09 -0.76 5.64
CA GLN A 282 8.96 -0.03 5.06
C GLN A 282 7.69 -0.88 4.89
N TRP A 283 7.72 -2.16 5.25
CA TRP A 283 6.49 -2.96 5.35
C TRP A 283 5.96 -2.88 6.78
N PHE A 284 4.99 -1.99 6.99
CA PHE A 284 4.52 -1.61 8.33
C PHE A 284 3.55 -2.63 8.88
N ASN A 285 4.07 -3.82 9.18
CA ASN A 285 3.33 -4.90 9.81
C ASN A 285 3.53 -4.87 11.32
N PHE A 286 2.55 -4.34 12.06
CA PHE A 286 2.52 -4.28 13.50
C PHE A 286 1.33 -5.07 14.09
N PHE A 287 0.88 -6.09 13.38
CA PHE A 287 -0.17 -7.00 13.78
C PHE A 287 0.23 -8.45 13.46
N ASP A 288 -0.55 -9.42 13.94
CA ASP A 288 -0.30 -10.83 13.71
C ASP A 288 -0.64 -11.21 12.27
N PHE A 289 0.34 -11.12 11.38
CA PHE A 289 0.16 -11.42 9.96
C PHE A 289 0.44 -12.90 9.65
N PHE A 290 1.36 -13.51 10.38
CA PHE A 290 1.84 -14.85 10.08
C PHE A 290 0.99 -15.96 10.74
N HIS A 291 0.17 -15.63 11.77
CA HIS A 291 -0.65 -16.58 12.52
C HIS A 291 -2.14 -16.21 12.50
N GLN A 292 -2.62 -15.67 11.38
CA GLN A 292 -4.05 -15.41 11.19
C GLN A 292 -4.79 -16.73 10.99
N GLU A 293 -5.65 -17.10 11.93
CA GLU A 293 -6.57 -18.26 11.85
C GLU A 293 -7.74 -18.03 10.90
#